data_77d41b821c54a20b60a8bfca4bf7719f
#
_entry.id   77d41b821c54a20b60a8bfca4bf7719f
#
_cell.length_a   1.000
_cell.length_b   1.000
_cell.length_c   1.000
_cell.angle_alpha   90.00
_cell.angle_beta   90.00
_cell.angle_gamma   90.00
#
_symmetry.space_group_name_H-M   'P 1'
#
loop_
_entity.id
_entity.type
_entity.pdbx_description
1 polymer ?
#
loop_
_entity_poly.entity_id
_entity_poly.type
_entity_poly.pdbx_seq_one_letter_code
_entity_poly.pdbx_strand_id
1 'polypeptide(L)' 'PANRQQLAVALWTAAGKPATQSTALFNDVAADAAELQAIRWVVDTGLMSAQDGSFKPGSRVGRMEVIRTWKTYQQRG' A
#
# COMPACT_ATOMS: atom_id res chain seq x y z
N PRO A 1 16.71 1.19 -0.99
CA PRO A 1 15.49 1.92 -0.72
C PRO A 1 14.27 1.19 -1.27
N ALA A 2 13.17 1.31 -0.54
CA ALA A 2 11.93 0.66 -0.90
C ALA A 2 11.16 1.50 -1.91
N ASN A 3 10.32 0.84 -2.69
CA ASN A 3 9.32 1.54 -3.49
C ASN A 3 7.95 1.43 -2.80
N ARG A 4 6.97 2.12 -3.36
CA ARG A 4 5.62 2.18 -2.77
C ARG A 4 4.98 0.79 -2.70
N GLN A 5 5.17 -0.03 -3.74
CA GLN A 5 4.63 -1.40 -3.76
C GLN A 5 5.24 -2.24 -2.64
N GLN A 6 6.54 -2.15 -2.45
CA GLN A 6 7.23 -2.90 -1.40
C GLN A 6 6.75 -2.50 -0.01
N LEU A 7 6.54 -1.20 0.21
CA LEU A 7 6.00 -0.72 1.48
C LEU A 7 4.58 -1.24 1.71
N ALA A 8 3.74 -1.20 0.68
CA ALA A 8 2.37 -1.69 0.78
C ALA A 8 2.34 -3.18 1.14
N VAL A 9 3.15 -3.99 0.47
CA VAL A 9 3.21 -5.43 0.73
C VAL A 9 3.73 -5.70 2.14
N ALA A 10 4.74 -4.94 2.58
CA ALA A 10 5.30 -5.12 3.92
C ALA A 10 4.28 -4.82 5.01
N LEU A 11 3.54 -3.73 4.87
CA LEU A 11 2.49 -3.37 5.83
C LEU A 11 1.37 -4.40 5.85
N TRP A 12 0.93 -4.82 4.68
CA TRP A 12 -0.13 -5.82 4.54
C TRP A 12 0.28 -7.15 5.14
N THR A 13 1.52 -7.59 4.89
CA THR A 13 2.05 -8.84 5.43
C THR A 13 2.16 -8.76 6.96
N ALA A 14 2.64 -7.63 7.49
CA ALA A 14 2.74 -7.43 8.92
C ALA A 14 1.38 -7.47 9.61
N ALA A 15 0.35 -7.04 8.90
CA ALA A 15 -1.03 -7.05 9.43
C ALA A 15 -1.70 -8.42 9.32
N GLY A 16 -1.01 -9.43 8.77
CA GLY A 16 -1.55 -10.77 8.60
C GLY A 16 -2.27 -10.97 7.27
N LYS A 17 -1.96 -10.16 6.28
CA LYS A 17 -2.57 -10.22 4.94
C LYS A 17 -4.09 -10.16 4.99
N PRO A 18 -4.65 -9.12 5.64
CA PRO A 18 -6.11 -9.04 5.80
C PRO A 18 -6.81 -8.90 4.45
N ALA A 19 -7.98 -9.52 4.35
CA ALA A 19 -8.81 -9.35 3.17
C ALA A 19 -9.36 -7.93 3.14
N THR A 20 -9.54 -7.39 1.94
CA THR A 20 -10.18 -6.10 1.75
C THR A 20 -11.41 -6.29 0.87
N GLN A 21 -12.45 -5.50 1.13
CA GLN A 21 -13.65 -5.51 0.30
C GLN A 21 -13.54 -4.51 -0.86
N SER A 22 -12.45 -3.78 -0.93
CA SER A 22 -12.23 -2.82 -2.00
C SER A 22 -12.14 -3.54 -3.35
N THR A 23 -12.82 -2.98 -4.35
CA THR A 23 -12.73 -3.44 -5.74
C THR A 23 -11.98 -2.44 -6.60
N ALA A 24 -11.29 -1.50 -5.99
CA ALA A 24 -10.57 -0.46 -6.72
C ALA A 24 -9.55 -1.04 -7.67
N LEU A 25 -9.43 -0.43 -8.83
CA LEU A 25 -8.41 -0.74 -9.82
C LEU A 25 -7.56 0.50 -10.03
N PHE A 26 -6.29 0.29 -10.35
CA PHE A 26 -5.34 1.38 -10.55
C PHE A 26 -4.78 1.28 -11.96
N ASN A 27 -4.54 2.44 -12.57
CA ASN A 27 -4.08 2.50 -13.95
C ASN A 27 -2.74 1.82 -14.17
N ASP A 28 -1.92 1.79 -13.15
CA ASP A 28 -0.55 1.31 -13.22
C ASP A 28 -0.30 0.04 -12.41
N VAL A 29 -1.36 -0.65 -12.02
CA VAL A 29 -1.28 -1.95 -11.33
C VAL A 29 -2.13 -2.94 -12.12
N ALA A 30 -1.53 -4.06 -12.51
CA ALA A 30 -2.26 -5.08 -13.27
C ALA A 30 -3.39 -5.66 -12.42
N ALA A 31 -4.53 -5.92 -13.06
CA ALA A 31 -5.71 -6.45 -12.35
C ALA A 31 -5.46 -7.83 -11.75
N ASP A 32 -4.51 -8.57 -12.30
CA ASP A 32 -4.14 -9.91 -11.82
C ASP A 32 -2.85 -9.90 -10.97
N ALA A 33 -2.33 -8.72 -10.63
CA ALA A 33 -1.12 -8.63 -9.84
C ALA A 33 -1.35 -9.15 -8.43
N ALA A 34 -0.41 -9.94 -7.92
CA ALA A 34 -0.49 -10.47 -6.57
C ALA A 34 -0.49 -9.35 -5.52
N GLU A 35 0.17 -8.24 -5.83
CA GLU A 35 0.31 -7.09 -4.94
C GLU A 35 -0.96 -6.23 -4.87
N LEU A 36 -1.92 -6.46 -5.76
CA LEU A 36 -3.12 -5.61 -5.83
C LEU A 36 -3.90 -5.63 -4.51
N GLN A 37 -3.99 -6.77 -3.85
CA GLN A 37 -4.69 -6.86 -2.57
C GLN A 37 -4.02 -6.00 -1.51
N ALA A 38 -2.69 -6.04 -1.45
CA ALA A 38 -1.94 -5.21 -0.51
C ALA A 38 -2.15 -3.72 -0.80
N ILE A 39 -2.11 -3.35 -2.07
CA ILE A 39 -2.30 -1.97 -2.49
C ILE A 39 -3.72 -1.48 -2.15
N ARG A 40 -4.73 -2.29 -2.44
CA ARG A 40 -6.11 -1.98 -2.07
C ARG A 40 -6.24 -1.78 -0.57
N TRP A 41 -5.61 -2.64 0.21
CA TRP A 41 -5.71 -2.57 1.67
C TRP A 41 -5.06 -1.30 2.21
N VAL A 42 -3.86 -0.92 1.75
CA VAL A 42 -3.21 0.28 2.26
C VAL A 42 -3.93 1.56 1.85
N VAL A 43 -4.56 1.57 0.68
CA VAL A 43 -5.34 2.73 0.24
C VAL A 43 -6.65 2.78 1.01
N ASP A 44 -7.33 1.66 1.19
CA ASP A 44 -8.60 1.58 1.90
C ASP A 44 -8.46 1.99 3.37
N THR A 45 -7.36 1.61 4.00
CA THR A 45 -7.10 1.95 5.41
C THR A 45 -6.55 3.36 5.61
N GLY A 46 -6.16 4.01 4.52
CA GLY A 46 -5.58 5.35 4.60
C GLY A 46 -4.10 5.37 4.93
N LEU A 47 -3.43 4.22 4.99
CA LEU A 47 -2.00 4.16 5.27
C LEU A 47 -1.18 4.74 4.13
N MET A 48 -1.63 4.53 2.89
CA MET A 48 -1.03 5.12 1.70
C MET A 48 -2.15 5.67 0.83
N SER A 49 -1.82 6.50 -0.13
CA SER A 49 -2.84 7.12 -0.98
C SER A 49 -2.53 6.86 -2.44
N ALA A 50 -3.59 6.90 -3.27
CA ALA A 50 -3.48 6.90 -4.72
C ALA A 50 -3.96 8.25 -5.24
N GLN A 51 -3.45 8.67 -6.40
CA GLN A 51 -3.83 9.95 -7.00
C GLN A 51 -4.20 9.72 -8.46
N ASP A 52 -5.33 10.29 -8.86
CA ASP A 52 -5.79 10.26 -10.25
C ASP A 52 -5.86 8.84 -10.82
N GLY A 53 -6.25 7.89 -9.99
CA GLY A 53 -6.38 6.50 -10.38
C GLY A 53 -5.07 5.74 -10.47
N SER A 54 -3.96 6.33 -10.05
CA SER A 54 -2.63 5.72 -10.11
C SER A 54 -2.05 5.56 -8.72
N PHE A 55 -1.47 4.40 -8.45
CA PHE A 55 -0.80 4.14 -7.18
C PHE A 55 0.69 4.44 -7.21
N LYS A 56 1.30 4.36 -8.38
CA LYS A 56 2.74 4.54 -8.60
C LYS A 56 3.55 3.52 -7.80
N PRO A 57 3.34 2.23 -8.06
CA PRO A 57 3.97 1.17 -7.24
C PRO A 57 5.49 1.18 -7.31
N GLY A 58 6.07 1.62 -8.43
CA GLY A 58 7.51 1.66 -8.59
C GLY A 58 8.19 2.91 -8.06
N SER A 59 7.43 3.89 -7.59
CA SER A 59 8.01 5.14 -7.08
C SER A 59 8.75 4.88 -5.77
N ARG A 60 9.91 5.52 -5.64
CA ARG A 60 10.75 5.39 -4.45
C ARG A 60 10.09 6.06 -3.25
N VAL A 61 10.18 5.41 -2.09
CA VAL A 61 9.70 5.96 -0.83
C VAL A 61 10.90 6.41 -0.02
N GLY A 62 10.85 7.63 0.50
CA GLY A 62 11.91 8.14 1.36
C GLY A 62 11.88 7.49 2.74
N ARG A 63 13.04 7.52 3.42
CA ARG A 63 13.18 6.91 4.74
C ARG A 63 12.15 7.46 5.73
N MET A 64 11.98 8.78 5.74
CA MET A 64 11.04 9.41 6.67
C MET A 64 9.60 9.01 6.38
N GLU A 65 9.25 8.84 5.12
CA GLU A 65 7.91 8.40 4.76
C GLU A 65 7.66 6.98 5.24
N VAL A 66 8.63 6.09 5.10
CA VAL A 66 8.52 4.72 5.59
C VAL A 66 8.29 4.72 7.10
N ILE A 67 9.11 5.50 7.83
CA ILE A 67 9.01 5.58 9.29
C ILE A 67 7.64 6.10 9.71
N ARG A 68 7.15 7.16 9.08
CA ARG A 68 5.85 7.74 9.42
C ARG A 68 4.72 6.77 9.14
N THR A 69 4.79 6.06 8.03
CA THR A 69 3.74 5.12 7.64
C THR A 69 3.68 3.95 8.63
N TRP A 70 4.84 3.40 9.00
CA TRP A 70 4.89 2.34 10.00
C TRP A 70 4.39 2.81 11.36
N LYS A 71 4.73 4.04 11.75
CA LYS A 71 4.25 4.60 13.00
C LYS A 71 2.74 4.73 12.99
N THR A 72 2.18 5.22 11.90
CA THR A 72 0.73 5.33 11.75
C THR A 72 0.07 3.96 11.84
N TYR A 73 0.65 2.96 11.20
CA TYR A 73 0.15 1.59 11.27
C TYR A 73 0.16 1.07 12.71
N GLN A 74 1.25 1.28 13.43
CA GLN A 74 1.37 0.83 14.83
C GLN A 74 0.34 1.50 15.73
N GLN A 75 0.02 2.76 15.47
CA GLN A 75 -0.94 3.51 16.28
C GLN A 75 -2.38 3.08 16.02
N ARG A 76 -2.65 2.49 14.86
CA ARG A 76 -4.00 2.02 14.53
C ARG A 76 -4.38 0.77 15.32
N GLY A 77 -3.39 -0.04 15.61
CA GLY A 77 -3.59 -1.32 16.22
C GLY A 77 -4.02 -1.27 17.63
#